data_1a86173b05ef0db616a6a37ce69a4a55
#
_entry.id   1a86173b05ef0db616a6a37ce69a4a55
#
_cell.length_a   1.000
_cell.length_b   1.000
_cell.length_c   1.000
_cell.angle_alpha   90.00
_cell.angle_beta   90.00
_cell.angle_gamma   90.00
#
_symmetry.space_group_name_H-M   'P 1'
#
loop_
_entity.id
_entity.type
_entity.pdbx_description
1 polymer ?
#
loop_
_entity_poly.entity_id
_entity_poly.type
_entity_poly.pdbx_seq_one_letter_code
_entity_poly.pdbx_strand_id
1 'polypeptide(L)'
;MSTLFDVVLHPIEQQGVDFWWLDWQQWVFDKDIEKLNNTWWLNYTFFEDMKRNTDKRPLIYHRWGGLGNHRYQIGFSGDAYITWNTLEYQPYFTNTASNVLYGYWSHDIGGHKFIEDDNVYQFDPEMYVRWVQYGALSPILRTHSNKDPSLVKEIWRYRDEYFDALYNAVRLRYQLVPYIYTMARETYETGVSLCRPMYYDYPEDERAYTYSRQYMFGDNICLLYTSDAA
;
A
#
# COMPACT_ATOMS: atom_id res chain seq x y z
N MET A 1 3.21 6.62 27.49
CA MET A 1 2.50 6.95 26.22
C MET A 1 1.74 8.25 26.29
N SER A 2 0.88 8.50 27.31
CA SER A 2 0.10 9.75 27.40
C SER A 2 0.95 11.01 27.26
N THR A 3 2.08 11.10 27.94
CA THR A 3 2.99 12.27 27.84
C THR A 3 3.48 12.51 26.40
N LEU A 4 3.75 11.46 25.60
CA LEU A 4 4.14 11.61 24.20
C LEU A 4 3.00 12.22 23.37
N PHE A 5 1.80 11.73 23.57
CA PHE A 5 0.63 12.27 22.86
C PHE A 5 0.37 13.73 23.27
N ASP A 6 0.28 14.01 24.56
CA ASP A 6 -0.10 15.33 25.06
C ASP A 6 0.92 16.43 24.75
N VAL A 7 2.22 16.10 24.83
CA VAL A 7 3.30 17.09 24.71
C VAL A 7 3.84 17.21 23.28
N VAL A 8 3.80 16.12 22.49
CA VAL A 8 4.42 16.10 21.16
C VAL A 8 3.38 15.97 20.05
N LEU A 9 2.56 14.92 20.08
CA LEU A 9 1.74 14.58 18.93
C LEU A 9 0.47 15.44 18.80
N HIS A 10 -0.26 15.67 19.88
CA HIS A 10 -1.46 16.51 19.83
C HIS A 10 -1.18 17.96 19.39
N PRO A 11 -0.10 18.63 19.83
CA PRO A 11 0.26 19.95 19.28
C PRO A 11 0.55 19.94 17.76
N ILE A 12 1.12 18.84 17.23
CA ILE A 12 1.36 18.70 15.79
C ILE A 12 0.05 18.47 15.04
N GLU A 13 -0.85 17.66 15.58
CA GLU A 13 -2.19 17.47 15.01
C GLU A 13 -3.00 18.76 14.93
N GLN A 14 -2.87 19.64 15.95
CA GLN A 14 -3.50 20.96 15.95
C GLN A 14 -2.96 21.89 14.83
N GLN A 15 -1.77 21.60 14.31
CA GLN A 15 -1.18 22.30 13.17
C GLN A 15 -1.69 21.78 11.82
N GLY A 16 -2.53 20.73 11.80
CA GLY A 16 -3.19 20.23 10.59
C GLY A 16 -2.76 18.84 10.16
N VAL A 17 -2.13 18.05 11.02
CA VAL A 17 -1.86 16.62 10.75
C VAL A 17 -3.15 15.82 10.95
N ASP A 18 -3.58 15.09 9.90
CA ASP A 18 -4.82 14.33 9.90
C ASP A 18 -4.64 12.85 10.25
N PHE A 19 -3.46 12.29 10.02
CA PHE A 19 -3.17 10.89 10.33
C PHE A 19 -1.66 10.67 10.56
N TRP A 20 -1.31 9.53 11.15
CA TRP A 20 0.06 9.18 11.46
C TRP A 20 0.56 8.04 10.58
N TRP A 21 1.81 8.16 10.13
CA TRP A 21 2.55 7.06 9.55
C TRP A 21 3.49 6.46 10.60
N LEU A 22 3.23 5.20 10.97
CA LEU A 22 4.01 4.44 11.94
C LEU A 22 4.95 3.50 11.18
N ASP A 23 6.18 3.94 10.99
CA ASP A 23 7.18 3.17 10.29
C ASP A 23 7.98 2.27 11.25
N TRP A 24 8.96 1.55 10.73
CA TRP A 24 9.78 0.57 11.43
C TRP A 24 10.59 1.15 12.62
N GLN A 25 11.55 0.39 13.20
CA GLN A 25 12.31 0.71 14.41
C GLN A 25 11.55 0.50 15.72
N GLN A 26 10.52 -0.31 15.66
CA GLN A 26 9.65 -0.60 16.80
C GLN A 26 10.09 -1.85 17.58
N TRP A 27 11.12 -2.56 17.10
CA TRP A 27 11.48 -3.91 17.52
C TRP A 27 10.31 -4.92 17.40
N VAL A 28 10.62 -6.20 17.41
CA VAL A 28 9.59 -7.23 17.17
C VAL A 28 8.68 -7.40 18.38
N PHE A 29 9.29 -7.43 19.58
CA PHE A 29 8.58 -7.68 20.82
C PHE A 29 8.92 -6.63 21.87
N ASP A 30 7.95 -6.37 22.73
CA ASP A 30 8.15 -5.56 23.92
C ASP A 30 9.11 -6.27 24.90
N LYS A 31 10.00 -5.50 25.54
CA LYS A 31 10.99 -6.04 26.44
C LYS A 31 10.42 -6.39 27.82
N ASP A 32 9.33 -5.77 28.20
CA ASP A 32 8.73 -5.89 29.53
C ASP A 32 7.47 -6.78 29.51
N ILE A 33 6.86 -6.96 28.33
CA ILE A 33 5.64 -7.79 28.15
C ILE A 33 5.92 -8.90 27.13
N GLU A 34 6.04 -10.12 27.67
CA GLU A 34 6.31 -11.30 26.86
C GLU A 34 5.28 -11.46 25.72
N LYS A 35 5.78 -11.69 24.50
CA LYS A 35 5.00 -11.93 23.28
C LYS A 35 4.17 -10.74 22.79
N LEU A 36 4.25 -9.57 23.42
CA LEU A 36 3.60 -8.40 22.87
C LEU A 36 4.41 -7.89 21.67
N ASN A 37 3.79 -7.93 20.48
CA ASN A 37 4.36 -7.33 19.27
C ASN A 37 4.24 -5.79 19.35
N ASN A 38 5.37 -5.09 19.25
CA ASN A 38 5.40 -3.64 19.38
C ASN A 38 4.65 -2.93 18.25
N THR A 39 4.70 -3.43 17.02
CA THR A 39 3.94 -2.85 15.90
C THR A 39 2.44 -2.90 16.21
N TRP A 40 1.97 -4.04 16.71
CA TRP A 40 0.57 -4.22 17.07
C TRP A 40 0.15 -3.29 18.21
N TRP A 41 0.98 -3.20 19.24
CA TRP A 41 0.73 -2.32 20.39
C TRP A 41 0.70 -0.84 20.00
N LEU A 42 1.65 -0.40 19.18
CA LEU A 42 1.71 0.99 18.71
C LEU A 42 0.52 1.33 17.82
N ASN A 43 0.18 0.45 16.88
CA ASN A 43 -1.00 0.65 16.04
C ASN A 43 -2.27 0.79 16.87
N TYR A 44 -2.47 -0.11 17.84
CA TYR A 44 -3.59 -0.01 18.78
C TYR A 44 -3.59 1.32 19.52
N THR A 45 -2.46 1.70 20.11
CA THR A 45 -2.37 2.89 20.96
C THR A 45 -2.63 4.17 20.18
N PHE A 46 -2.02 4.32 18.99
CA PHE A 46 -2.26 5.48 18.14
C PHE A 46 -3.70 5.54 17.61
N PHE A 47 -4.22 4.41 17.21
CA PHE A 47 -5.59 4.34 16.71
C PHE A 47 -6.62 4.68 17.79
N GLU A 48 -6.47 4.15 19.00
CA GLU A 48 -7.36 4.44 20.11
C GLU A 48 -7.24 5.91 20.57
N ASP A 49 -6.01 6.46 20.58
CA ASP A 49 -5.84 7.88 20.89
C ASP A 49 -6.56 8.79 19.88
N MET A 50 -6.50 8.47 18.60
CA MET A 50 -7.19 9.25 17.57
C MET A 50 -8.72 9.24 17.71
N LYS A 51 -9.32 8.24 18.37
CA LYS A 51 -10.76 8.19 18.64
C LYS A 51 -11.27 9.30 19.58
N ARG A 52 -10.37 10.02 20.28
CA ARG A 52 -10.74 11.18 21.07
C ARG A 52 -11.36 12.29 20.21
N ASN A 53 -11.00 12.34 18.93
CA ASN A 53 -11.59 13.28 17.99
C ASN A 53 -12.84 12.66 17.37
N THR A 54 -14.01 13.13 17.81
CA THR A 54 -15.31 12.61 17.37
C THR A 54 -15.71 13.03 15.96
N ASP A 55 -15.06 14.06 15.43
CA ASP A 55 -15.40 14.63 14.12
C ASP A 55 -14.65 13.91 12.96
N LYS A 56 -13.64 13.12 13.28
CA LYS A 56 -12.83 12.40 12.30
C LYS A 56 -12.75 10.91 12.63
N ARG A 57 -12.78 10.08 11.60
CA ARG A 57 -12.47 8.66 11.77
C ARG A 57 -10.97 8.49 11.99
N PRO A 58 -10.53 7.66 12.97
CA PRO A 58 -9.12 7.35 13.14
C PRO A 58 -8.54 6.77 11.85
N LEU A 59 -7.34 7.19 11.51
CA LEU A 59 -6.62 6.69 10.35
C LEU A 59 -5.12 6.62 10.66
N ILE A 60 -4.53 5.44 10.51
CA ILE A 60 -3.08 5.28 10.56
C ILE A 60 -2.58 4.55 9.32
N TYR A 61 -1.39 4.89 8.90
CA TYR A 61 -0.60 4.22 7.88
C TYR A 61 0.57 3.53 8.58
N HIS A 62 0.68 2.21 8.44
CA HIS A 62 1.63 1.48 9.28
C HIS A 62 2.28 0.30 8.53
N ARG A 63 3.34 -0.23 9.11
CA ARG A 63 3.95 -1.46 8.60
C ARG A 63 3.12 -2.69 8.95
N TRP A 64 3.61 -3.85 8.51
CA TRP A 64 3.04 -5.14 8.85
C TRP A 64 3.03 -5.36 10.36
N GLY A 65 2.04 -6.02 10.87
CA GLY A 65 1.93 -6.40 12.28
C GLY A 65 1.30 -7.78 12.45
N GLY A 66 1.18 -8.53 11.35
CA GLY A 66 0.57 -9.85 11.32
C GLY A 66 -0.96 -9.84 11.33
N LEU A 67 -1.53 -10.98 11.64
CA LEU A 67 -2.98 -11.18 11.65
C LEU A 67 -3.65 -10.23 12.66
N GLY A 68 -4.78 -9.67 12.27
CA GLY A 68 -5.55 -8.71 13.09
C GLY A 68 -5.18 -7.25 12.86
N ASN A 69 -4.07 -6.94 12.22
CA ASN A 69 -3.65 -5.56 11.97
C ASN A 69 -4.48 -4.81 10.92
N HIS A 70 -5.27 -5.51 10.12
CA HIS A 70 -6.27 -4.90 9.23
C HIS A 70 -7.24 -3.94 9.96
N ARG A 71 -7.38 -4.07 11.29
CA ARG A 71 -8.19 -3.18 12.13
C ARG A 71 -7.69 -1.73 12.12
N TYR A 72 -6.45 -1.51 11.71
CA TYR A 72 -5.79 -0.20 11.75
C TYR A 72 -5.56 0.38 10.36
N GLN A 73 -6.40 0.01 9.42
CA GLN A 73 -6.59 0.40 8.02
C GLN A 73 -5.41 0.12 7.11
N ILE A 74 -4.46 1.06 6.95
CA ILE A 74 -3.52 1.04 5.85
C ILE A 74 -2.20 0.42 6.29
N GLY A 75 -1.93 -0.78 5.80
CA GLY A 75 -0.62 -1.39 5.90
C GLY A 75 0.16 -1.30 4.60
N PHE A 76 1.49 -1.45 4.65
CA PHE A 76 2.32 -1.47 3.46
C PHE A 76 3.45 -2.51 3.54
N SER A 77 3.93 -2.91 2.36
CA SER A 77 4.91 -3.99 2.22
C SER A 77 6.33 -3.65 2.70
N GLY A 78 6.61 -2.36 2.93
CA GLY A 78 7.93 -1.91 3.38
C GLY A 78 8.94 -1.73 2.23
N ASP A 79 10.22 -1.84 2.56
CA ASP A 79 11.37 -1.47 1.75
C ASP A 79 11.64 -2.48 0.62
N ALA A 80 10.78 -2.53 -0.37
CA ALA A 80 10.89 -3.44 -1.50
C ALA A 80 12.07 -3.07 -2.41
N TYR A 81 12.79 -4.08 -2.90
CA TYR A 81 13.85 -3.87 -3.89
C TYR A 81 13.28 -3.43 -5.24
N ILE A 82 14.08 -2.62 -5.96
CA ILE A 82 13.77 -2.14 -7.30
C ILE A 82 14.16 -3.20 -8.31
N THR A 83 13.27 -4.14 -8.54
CA THR A 83 13.45 -5.24 -9.52
C THR A 83 12.12 -5.57 -10.19
N TRP A 84 12.21 -6.13 -11.40
CA TRP A 84 11.03 -6.64 -12.11
C TRP A 84 10.36 -7.77 -11.33
N ASN A 85 11.10 -8.66 -10.69
CA ASN A 85 10.57 -9.73 -9.85
C ASN A 85 9.77 -9.18 -8.66
N THR A 86 10.25 -8.11 -8.05
CA THR A 86 9.50 -7.44 -6.97
C THR A 86 8.17 -6.91 -7.48
N LEU A 87 8.18 -6.21 -8.62
CA LEU A 87 6.95 -5.68 -9.21
C LEU A 87 5.97 -6.79 -9.59
N GLU A 88 6.46 -7.86 -10.20
CA GLU A 88 5.65 -9.03 -10.58
C GLU A 88 4.95 -9.69 -9.39
N TYR A 89 5.59 -9.68 -8.22
CA TYR A 89 5.04 -10.26 -6.99
C TYR A 89 3.93 -9.40 -6.35
N GLN A 90 3.91 -8.09 -6.60
CA GLN A 90 2.99 -7.18 -5.90
C GLN A 90 1.50 -7.46 -6.15
N PRO A 91 1.04 -7.79 -7.37
CA PRO A 91 -0.34 -8.17 -7.59
C PRO A 91 -0.78 -9.35 -6.71
N TYR A 92 0.03 -10.40 -6.67
CA TYR A 92 -0.22 -11.56 -5.80
C TYR A 92 -0.30 -11.17 -4.32
N PHE A 93 0.67 -10.38 -3.86
CA PHE A 93 0.72 -9.94 -2.47
C PHE A 93 -0.50 -9.11 -2.07
N THR A 94 -0.87 -8.14 -2.92
CA THR A 94 -2.05 -7.29 -2.69
C THR A 94 -3.35 -8.10 -2.65
N ASN A 95 -3.50 -9.02 -3.60
CA ASN A 95 -4.72 -9.83 -3.70
C ASN A 95 -4.88 -10.77 -2.52
N THR A 96 -3.81 -11.48 -2.14
CA THR A 96 -3.85 -12.44 -1.04
C THR A 96 -3.94 -11.78 0.33
N ALA A 97 -3.61 -10.49 0.45
CA ALA A 97 -3.88 -9.73 1.66
C ALA A 97 -5.38 -9.67 1.99
N SER A 98 -6.25 -9.77 0.98
CA SER A 98 -7.70 -9.87 1.15
C SER A 98 -8.13 -11.10 1.97
N ASN A 99 -7.40 -12.21 1.88
CA ASN A 99 -7.70 -13.44 2.65
C ASN A 99 -7.62 -13.25 4.16
N VAL A 100 -6.96 -12.19 4.60
CA VAL A 100 -6.84 -11.81 6.01
C VAL A 100 -7.49 -10.45 6.28
N LEU A 101 -8.43 -10.04 5.43
CA LEU A 101 -9.21 -8.80 5.51
C LEU A 101 -8.37 -7.52 5.35
N TYR A 102 -7.19 -7.61 4.78
CA TYR A 102 -6.30 -6.46 4.59
C TYR A 102 -6.61 -5.72 3.28
N GLY A 103 -7.80 -5.09 3.21
CA GLY A 103 -8.31 -4.43 2.00
C GLY A 103 -7.58 -3.14 1.59
N TYR A 104 -6.91 -2.48 2.55
CA TYR A 104 -6.12 -1.26 2.30
C TYR A 104 -4.63 -1.54 2.35
N TRP A 105 -4.16 -2.37 1.44
CA TRP A 105 -2.76 -2.71 1.32
C TRP A 105 -2.02 -1.77 0.36
N SER A 106 -0.82 -1.35 0.72
CA SER A 106 -0.01 -0.40 -0.02
C SER A 106 1.39 -0.93 -0.29
N HIS A 107 2.06 -0.27 -1.22
CA HIS A 107 3.45 -0.53 -1.57
C HIS A 107 4.22 0.77 -1.74
N ASP A 108 5.54 0.68 -1.71
CA ASP A 108 6.41 1.74 -2.18
C ASP A 108 6.45 1.68 -3.72
N ILE A 109 5.53 2.41 -4.38
CA ILE A 109 5.40 2.38 -5.83
C ILE A 109 6.71 2.86 -6.49
N GLY A 110 7.26 2.00 -7.34
CA GLY A 110 8.57 2.16 -7.97
C GLY A 110 9.71 1.46 -7.21
N GLY A 111 9.40 0.77 -6.12
CA GLY A 111 10.38 0.15 -5.23
C GLY A 111 11.10 1.15 -4.32
N HIS A 112 11.67 0.67 -3.23
CA HIS A 112 12.27 1.52 -2.18
C HIS A 112 13.77 1.75 -2.40
N LYS A 113 14.52 0.70 -2.73
CA LYS A 113 15.98 0.75 -2.85
C LYS A 113 16.53 -0.26 -3.85
N PHE A 114 17.72 0.02 -4.39
CA PHE A 114 18.46 -0.96 -5.18
C PHE A 114 18.98 -2.11 -4.32
N ILE A 115 19.30 -3.24 -4.95
CA ILE A 115 20.06 -4.32 -4.34
C ILE A 115 21.53 -3.87 -4.27
N GLU A 116 22.12 -3.94 -3.09
CA GLU A 116 23.47 -3.38 -2.83
C GLU A 116 24.59 -4.03 -3.66
N ASP A 117 24.42 -5.31 -4.05
CA ASP A 117 25.44 -6.09 -4.75
C ASP A 117 25.32 -6.08 -6.29
N ASP A 118 24.25 -5.55 -6.85
CA ASP A 118 23.94 -5.69 -8.28
C ASP A 118 24.64 -4.66 -9.18
N ASN A 119 25.34 -3.66 -8.63
CA ASN A 119 25.94 -2.53 -9.38
C ASN A 119 24.94 -1.84 -10.34
N VAL A 120 23.64 -2.02 -10.15
CA VAL A 120 22.58 -1.38 -10.91
C VAL A 120 22.12 -0.16 -10.14
N TYR A 121 22.60 1.00 -10.54
CA TYR A 121 22.27 2.28 -9.92
C TYR A 121 21.46 3.19 -10.85
N GLN A 122 20.96 2.65 -11.93
CA GLN A 122 20.11 3.39 -12.85
C GLN A 122 18.66 2.94 -12.69
N PHE A 123 17.80 3.88 -12.32
CA PHE A 123 16.37 3.65 -12.20
C PHE A 123 15.78 3.51 -13.61
N ASP A 124 15.17 2.35 -13.89
CA ASP A 124 14.56 2.02 -15.17
C ASP A 124 13.23 2.78 -15.33
N PRO A 125 13.12 3.70 -16.31
CA PRO A 125 11.88 4.45 -16.53
C PRO A 125 10.70 3.56 -16.91
N GLU A 126 10.90 2.50 -17.68
CA GLU A 126 9.83 1.59 -18.06
C GLU A 126 9.30 0.83 -16.83
N MET A 127 10.19 0.30 -16.01
CA MET A 127 9.80 -0.34 -14.75
C MET A 127 8.97 0.62 -13.89
N TYR A 128 9.38 1.89 -13.80
CA TYR A 128 8.64 2.88 -13.03
C TYR A 128 7.24 3.14 -13.61
N VAL A 129 7.12 3.24 -14.93
CA VAL A 129 5.81 3.33 -15.60
C VAL A 129 4.92 2.15 -15.21
N ARG A 130 5.43 0.92 -15.27
CA ARG A 130 4.66 -0.28 -14.89
C ARG A 130 4.26 -0.28 -13.42
N TRP A 131 5.14 0.17 -12.54
CA TRP A 131 4.81 0.35 -11.12
C TRP A 131 3.66 1.35 -10.92
N VAL A 132 3.67 2.49 -11.60
CA VAL A 132 2.64 3.52 -11.48
C VAL A 132 1.32 3.04 -12.10
N GLN A 133 1.36 2.33 -13.23
CA GLN A 133 0.18 1.70 -13.83
C GLN A 133 -0.46 0.68 -12.88
N TYR A 134 0.35 -0.19 -12.28
CA TYR A 134 -0.12 -1.10 -11.23
C TYR A 134 -0.69 -0.33 -10.03
N GLY A 135 0.02 0.69 -9.56
CA GLY A 135 -0.40 1.53 -8.45
C GLY A 135 -1.72 2.26 -8.69
N ALA A 136 -2.02 2.63 -9.93
CA ALA A 136 -3.30 3.25 -10.29
C ALA A 136 -4.49 2.32 -10.03
N LEU A 137 -4.29 1.01 -10.13
CA LEU A 137 -5.26 -0.05 -9.89
C LEU A 137 -4.93 -0.86 -8.62
N SER A 138 -4.39 -0.21 -7.62
CA SER A 138 -4.16 -0.75 -6.27
C SER A 138 -4.97 0.03 -5.24
N PRO A 139 -5.19 -0.48 -4.02
CA PRO A 139 -5.98 0.23 -3.02
C PRO A 139 -5.38 1.60 -2.68
N ILE A 140 -4.07 1.68 -2.52
CA ILE A 140 -3.33 2.91 -2.19
C ILE A 140 -2.23 3.14 -3.22
N LEU A 141 -2.27 4.28 -3.90
CA LEU A 141 -1.19 4.75 -4.76
C LEU A 141 -0.30 5.72 -3.97
N ARG A 142 0.90 5.29 -3.62
CA ARG A 142 1.90 6.10 -2.94
C ARG A 142 3.28 5.82 -3.53
N THR A 143 3.92 6.82 -4.11
CA THR A 143 5.32 6.73 -4.53
C THR A 143 6.22 6.97 -3.32
N HIS A 144 7.23 6.13 -3.14
CA HIS A 144 8.17 6.27 -2.04
C HIS A 144 9.49 5.55 -2.36
N SER A 145 10.58 6.07 -1.83
CA SER A 145 11.91 5.45 -1.92
C SER A 145 12.80 5.95 -0.77
N ASN A 146 13.96 5.33 -0.63
CA ASN A 146 15.02 5.89 0.19
C ASN A 146 15.51 7.24 -0.40
N LYS A 147 16.49 7.85 0.25
CA LYS A 147 17.05 9.19 -0.13
C LYS A 147 18.02 9.18 -1.31
N ASP A 148 18.16 8.07 -2.05
CA ASP A 148 19.04 7.99 -3.21
C ASP A 148 18.55 8.96 -4.31
N PRO A 149 19.35 9.95 -4.72
CA PRO A 149 18.92 10.97 -5.67
C PRO A 149 18.68 10.45 -7.09
N SER A 150 19.14 9.24 -7.40
CA SER A 150 18.86 8.60 -8.70
C SER A 150 17.45 8.03 -8.78
N LEU A 151 16.77 7.84 -7.63
CA LEU A 151 15.41 7.30 -7.55
C LEU A 151 14.37 8.41 -7.76
N VAL A 152 14.27 8.88 -9.00
CA VAL A 152 13.36 9.94 -9.40
C VAL A 152 11.93 9.42 -9.41
N LYS A 153 11.07 9.91 -8.51
CA LYS A 153 9.65 9.53 -8.40
C LYS A 153 8.68 10.61 -8.89
N GLU A 154 9.17 11.80 -9.15
CA GLU A 154 8.37 12.90 -9.67
C GLU A 154 8.12 12.71 -11.16
N ILE A 155 6.88 12.45 -11.54
CA ILE A 155 6.50 12.10 -12.92
C ILE A 155 6.85 13.20 -13.93
N TRP A 156 6.87 14.47 -13.54
CA TRP A 156 7.22 15.62 -14.41
C TRP A 156 8.72 15.72 -14.75
N ARG A 157 9.57 14.88 -14.15
CA ARG A 157 11.00 14.79 -14.49
C ARG A 157 11.27 13.79 -15.62
N TYR A 158 10.29 13.00 -15.98
CA TYR A 158 10.34 12.12 -17.15
C TYR A 158 9.95 12.89 -18.40
N ARG A 159 10.32 12.38 -19.57
CA ARG A 159 10.07 13.02 -20.86
C ARG A 159 9.38 12.06 -21.81
N ASP A 160 8.80 12.63 -22.87
CA ASP A 160 8.23 11.92 -24.00
C ASP A 160 7.22 10.83 -23.56
N GLU A 161 7.31 9.65 -24.14
CA GLU A 161 6.37 8.55 -23.89
C GLU A 161 6.29 8.12 -22.43
N TYR A 162 7.37 8.22 -21.68
CA TYR A 162 7.36 7.87 -20.25
C TYR A 162 6.51 8.84 -19.44
N PHE A 163 6.65 10.14 -19.69
CA PHE A 163 5.82 11.13 -19.03
C PHE A 163 4.35 10.93 -19.37
N ASP A 164 4.01 10.73 -20.64
CA ASP A 164 2.63 10.53 -21.07
C ASP A 164 2.00 9.28 -20.42
N ALA A 165 2.75 8.18 -20.35
CA ALA A 165 2.29 6.95 -19.71
C ALA A 165 2.07 7.14 -18.19
N LEU A 166 3.00 7.78 -17.49
CA LEU A 166 2.90 8.10 -16.06
C LEU A 166 1.72 9.05 -15.79
N TYR A 167 1.60 10.11 -16.58
CA TYR A 167 0.52 11.09 -16.47
C TYR A 167 -0.86 10.44 -16.67
N ASN A 168 -0.99 9.59 -17.70
CA ASN A 168 -2.24 8.90 -17.99
C ASN A 168 -2.61 7.91 -16.88
N ALA A 169 -1.64 7.20 -16.30
CA ALA A 169 -1.89 6.31 -15.18
C ALA A 169 -2.37 7.06 -13.92
N VAL A 170 -1.72 8.19 -13.60
CA VAL A 170 -2.15 9.04 -12.47
C VAL A 170 -3.53 9.65 -12.76
N ARG A 171 -3.77 10.12 -13.98
CA ARG A 171 -5.08 10.67 -14.39
C ARG A 171 -6.19 9.61 -14.28
N LEU A 172 -5.92 8.38 -14.73
CA LEU A 172 -6.85 7.26 -14.57
C LEU A 172 -7.18 7.04 -13.09
N ARG A 173 -6.17 7.06 -12.20
CA ARG A 173 -6.39 6.94 -10.75
C ARG A 173 -7.37 7.99 -10.23
N TYR A 174 -7.21 9.26 -10.64
CA TYR A 174 -8.13 10.32 -10.24
C TYR A 174 -9.55 10.12 -10.79
N GLN A 175 -9.69 9.65 -12.01
CA GLN A 175 -10.99 9.31 -12.60
C GLN A 175 -11.68 8.17 -11.86
N LEU A 176 -10.91 7.23 -11.30
CA LEU A 176 -11.42 6.09 -10.53
C LEU A 176 -11.75 6.41 -9.07
N VAL A 177 -11.45 7.63 -8.56
CA VAL A 177 -11.71 7.98 -7.15
C VAL A 177 -13.16 7.72 -6.72
N PRO A 178 -14.21 8.09 -7.48
CA PRO A 178 -15.57 7.79 -7.08
C PRO A 178 -15.86 6.28 -7.01
N TYR A 179 -15.33 5.51 -7.96
CA TYR A 179 -15.44 4.07 -7.98
C TYR A 179 -14.73 3.44 -6.77
N ILE A 180 -13.48 3.83 -6.52
CA ILE A 180 -12.69 3.35 -5.38
C ILE A 180 -13.40 3.67 -4.05
N TYR A 181 -13.97 4.88 -3.94
CA TYR A 181 -14.72 5.28 -2.74
C TYR A 181 -15.95 4.39 -2.51
N THR A 182 -16.67 4.06 -3.59
CA THR A 182 -17.83 3.16 -3.52
C THR A 182 -17.41 1.75 -3.09
N MET A 183 -16.37 1.20 -3.71
CA MET A 183 -15.84 -0.12 -3.35
C MET A 183 -15.25 -0.14 -1.92
N ALA A 184 -14.67 0.96 -1.47
CA ALA A 184 -14.23 1.10 -0.09
C ALA A 184 -15.40 1.05 0.92
N ARG A 185 -16.53 1.63 0.56
CA ARG A 185 -17.77 1.52 1.34
C ARG A 185 -18.27 0.08 1.39
N GLU A 186 -18.25 -0.61 0.26
CA GLU A 186 -18.63 -2.01 0.17
C GLU A 186 -17.69 -2.90 1.00
N THR A 187 -16.38 -2.67 0.92
CA THR A 187 -15.39 -3.35 1.78
C THR A 187 -15.71 -3.15 3.26
N TYR A 188 -16.12 -1.97 3.66
CA TYR A 188 -16.54 -1.70 5.04
C TYR A 188 -17.77 -2.51 5.45
N GLU A 189 -18.74 -2.68 4.58
CA GLU A 189 -20.01 -3.36 4.86
C GLU A 189 -19.91 -4.89 4.80
N THR A 190 -19.09 -5.41 3.87
CA THR A 190 -19.04 -6.84 3.55
C THR A 190 -17.75 -7.54 3.98
N GLY A 191 -16.68 -6.79 4.18
CA GLY A 191 -15.33 -7.32 4.36
C GLY A 191 -14.63 -7.72 3.05
N VAL A 192 -15.31 -7.61 1.90
CA VAL A 192 -14.72 -7.95 0.58
C VAL A 192 -13.83 -6.82 0.10
N SER A 193 -12.56 -7.12 -0.14
CA SER A 193 -11.57 -6.12 -0.52
C SER A 193 -11.76 -5.61 -1.95
N LEU A 194 -11.35 -4.35 -2.19
CA LEU A 194 -11.29 -3.75 -3.52
C LEU A 194 -10.43 -4.59 -4.48
N CYS A 195 -9.22 -5.01 -4.04
CA CYS A 195 -8.39 -5.93 -4.79
C CYS A 195 -8.57 -7.34 -4.22
N ARG A 196 -8.99 -8.28 -5.06
CA ARG A 196 -9.23 -9.66 -4.62
C ARG A 196 -8.82 -10.67 -5.68
N PRO A 197 -8.34 -11.86 -5.27
CA PRO A 197 -7.98 -12.91 -6.21
C PRO A 197 -9.18 -13.36 -7.02
N MET A 198 -8.92 -13.92 -8.21
CA MET A 198 -9.97 -14.40 -9.11
C MET A 198 -10.89 -15.44 -8.47
N TYR A 199 -10.40 -16.25 -7.55
CA TYR A 199 -11.21 -17.28 -6.87
C TYR A 199 -12.30 -16.74 -5.92
N TYR A 200 -12.31 -15.44 -5.61
CA TYR A 200 -13.44 -14.83 -4.88
C TYR A 200 -14.71 -14.80 -5.73
N ASP A 201 -14.54 -14.48 -7.01
CA ASP A 201 -15.67 -14.37 -7.96
C ASP A 201 -15.91 -15.67 -8.73
N TYR A 202 -14.89 -16.52 -8.84
CA TYR A 202 -14.92 -17.78 -9.59
C TYR A 202 -14.42 -18.97 -8.75
N PRO A 203 -15.04 -19.28 -7.59
CA PRO A 203 -14.53 -20.29 -6.67
C PRO A 203 -14.56 -21.72 -7.23
N GLU A 204 -15.44 -21.99 -8.19
CA GLU A 204 -15.58 -23.31 -8.82
C GLU A 204 -14.62 -23.53 -10.01
N ASP A 205 -13.89 -22.52 -10.44
CA ASP A 205 -12.90 -22.61 -11.51
C ASP A 205 -11.50 -22.82 -10.93
N GLU A 206 -10.94 -24.03 -11.06
CA GLU A 206 -9.60 -24.35 -10.57
C GLU A 206 -8.52 -23.40 -11.14
N ARG A 207 -8.70 -22.86 -12.35
CA ARG A 207 -7.77 -21.91 -12.95
C ARG A 207 -7.70 -20.61 -12.16
N ALA A 208 -8.80 -20.21 -11.51
CA ALA A 208 -8.84 -18.98 -10.71
C ALA A 208 -7.83 -18.99 -9.55
N TYR A 209 -7.43 -20.15 -9.07
CA TYR A 209 -6.43 -20.33 -8.03
C TYR A 209 -4.98 -20.26 -8.53
N THR A 210 -4.79 -20.31 -9.86
CA THR A 210 -3.46 -20.26 -10.48
C THR A 210 -3.09 -18.86 -11.00
N TYR A 211 -4.04 -17.95 -11.11
CA TYR A 211 -3.85 -16.61 -11.69
C TYR A 211 -3.26 -15.62 -10.65
N SER A 212 -2.00 -15.80 -10.31
CA SER A 212 -1.32 -14.94 -9.33
C SER A 212 -1.16 -13.48 -9.77
N ARG A 213 -1.15 -13.23 -11.08
CA ARG A 213 -0.95 -11.90 -11.68
C ARG A 213 -2.26 -11.23 -12.13
N GLN A 214 -3.39 -11.91 -11.94
CA GLN A 214 -4.71 -11.41 -12.33
C GLN A 214 -5.58 -11.24 -11.10
N TYR A 215 -6.32 -10.13 -11.05
CA TYR A 215 -7.20 -9.83 -9.92
C TYR A 215 -8.38 -8.97 -10.31
N MET A 216 -9.42 -9.03 -9.51
CA MET A 216 -10.53 -8.08 -9.59
C MET A 216 -10.18 -6.81 -8.81
N PHE A 217 -10.42 -5.67 -9.43
CA PHE A 217 -10.39 -4.35 -8.82
C PHE A 217 -11.83 -3.83 -8.72
N GLY A 218 -12.47 -4.09 -7.59
CA GLY A 218 -13.92 -3.98 -7.45
C GLY A 218 -14.66 -4.98 -8.33
N ASP A 219 -15.94 -4.73 -8.61
CA ASP A 219 -16.81 -5.69 -9.28
C ASP A 219 -16.69 -5.66 -10.81
N ASN A 220 -16.19 -4.57 -11.37
CA ASN A 220 -16.31 -4.32 -12.81
C ASN A 220 -14.97 -4.23 -13.55
N ILE A 221 -13.85 -4.24 -12.85
CA ILE A 221 -12.52 -4.08 -13.45
C ILE A 221 -11.69 -5.30 -13.10
N CYS A 222 -11.15 -5.95 -14.13
CA CYS A 222 -10.18 -7.02 -13.97
C CYS A 222 -8.82 -6.55 -14.47
N LEU A 223 -7.79 -6.66 -13.65
CA LEU A 223 -6.43 -6.34 -14.04
C LEU A 223 -5.66 -7.63 -14.29
N LEU A 224 -4.89 -7.64 -15.38
CA LEU A 224 -3.86 -8.63 -15.65
C LEU A 224 -2.51 -7.91 -15.72
N TYR A 225 -1.60 -8.24 -14.81
CA TYR A 225 -0.23 -7.77 -14.90
C TYR A 225 0.54 -8.59 -15.95
N THR A 226 1.13 -7.91 -16.91
CA THR A 226 2.04 -8.51 -17.89
C THR A 226 3.41 -7.82 -17.78
N SER A 227 4.48 -8.62 -17.66
CA SER A 227 5.86 -8.12 -17.71
C SER A 227 6.30 -7.78 -19.12
N ASP A 228 5.65 -8.40 -20.12
CA ASP A 228 5.98 -8.19 -21.53
C ASP A 228 5.07 -7.08 -22.08
N ALA A 229 5.70 -5.94 -22.39
CA ALA A 229 5.07 -4.99 -23.29
C ALA A 229 5.11 -5.63 -24.68
N ALA A 230 3.96 -6.11 -25.14
CA ALA A 230 3.80 -6.43 -26.55
C ALA A 230 3.82 -5.15 -27.37
#